data_502ed0ae01b67babf673bc91efa8fca6
#
_entry.id   502ed0ae01b67babf673bc91efa8fca6
#
_cell.length_a   1.000
_cell.length_b   1.000
_cell.length_c   1.000
_cell.angle_alpha   90.00
_cell.angle_beta   90.00
_cell.angle_gamma   90.00
#
_symmetry.space_group_name_H-M   'P 1'
#
loop_
_entity.id
_entity.type
_entity.pdbx_description
1 polymer ?
#
loop_
_entity_poly.entity_id
_entity_poly.type
_entity_poly.pdbx_seq_one_letter_code
_entity_poly.pdbx_strand_id
1 'polypeptide(L)'
;MAERTKFSMQWHITDRCDQRCKHCYIYEGKDKKCGLELDLDTLKAILEDFLRTCDKLERDPFLVITGGDPLLYERIWDFLEILKEKKVHFGLLGNPFHLDYDVVKRLENLGCINFQMSLDGLRETHDYIRKPGSFDATLDALKYFEGSKIKTAIMTTVSKTNIAEIPELVDIVVEHKVSNFGFARYCPNPEDFDLLVSPEEYR
;
A
#
# COMPACT_ATOMS: atom_id res chain seq x y z
N MET A 1 16.53 -28.05 -5.30
CA MET A 1 17.21 -26.74 -5.22
C MET A 1 16.61 -25.99 -4.03
N ALA A 2 17.43 -25.41 -3.17
CA ALA A 2 16.91 -24.59 -2.07
C ALA A 2 16.14 -23.38 -2.66
N GLU A 3 14.98 -23.09 -2.09
CA GLU A 3 14.16 -21.94 -2.49
C GLU A 3 14.97 -20.66 -2.18
N ARG A 4 15.19 -19.81 -3.19
CA ARG A 4 15.87 -18.53 -2.98
C ARG A 4 15.00 -17.64 -2.11
N THR A 5 15.59 -16.96 -1.14
CA THR A 5 14.87 -15.94 -0.37
C THR A 5 14.64 -14.69 -1.21
N LYS A 6 13.51 -14.01 -0.97
CA LYS A 6 13.16 -12.78 -1.69
C LYS A 6 14.06 -11.61 -1.30
N PHE A 7 14.39 -10.78 -2.27
CA PHE A 7 14.93 -9.44 -2.07
C PHE A 7 13.89 -8.43 -2.53
N SER A 8 13.40 -7.63 -1.60
CA SER A 8 12.27 -6.72 -1.86
C SER A 8 12.74 -5.30 -2.04
N MET A 9 12.20 -4.61 -3.05
CA MET A 9 12.33 -3.18 -3.22
C MET A 9 10.95 -2.52 -3.08
N GLN A 10 10.80 -1.61 -2.12
CA GLN A 10 9.63 -0.75 -2.06
C GLN A 10 9.87 0.47 -2.95
N TRP A 11 8.94 0.74 -3.87
CA TRP A 11 9.13 1.74 -4.91
C TRP A 11 7.93 2.67 -5.03
N HIS A 12 8.17 3.94 -4.76
CA HIS A 12 7.20 5.01 -4.99
C HIS A 12 7.29 5.45 -6.45
N ILE A 13 6.27 5.13 -7.26
CA ILE A 13 6.27 5.38 -8.70
C ILE A 13 5.50 6.65 -9.09
N THR A 14 4.67 7.18 -8.19
CA THR A 14 3.85 8.36 -8.41
C THR A 14 3.59 9.09 -7.10
N ASP A 15 3.44 10.42 -7.19
CA ASP A 15 2.92 11.24 -6.09
C ASP A 15 1.41 11.50 -6.22
N ARG A 16 0.77 11.05 -7.31
CA ARG A 16 -0.67 11.25 -7.48
C ARG A 16 -1.46 10.42 -6.48
N CYS A 17 -2.44 11.06 -5.85
CA CYS A 17 -3.36 10.41 -4.92
C CYS A 17 -4.66 11.20 -4.88
N ASP A 18 -5.77 10.53 -4.74
CA ASP A 18 -7.10 11.15 -4.57
C ASP A 18 -7.50 11.29 -3.09
N GLN A 19 -6.63 10.86 -2.20
CA GLN A 19 -6.73 11.11 -0.75
C GLN A 19 -5.77 12.22 -0.31
N ARG A 20 -6.08 12.84 0.82
CA ARG A 20 -5.25 13.84 1.50
C ARG A 20 -5.20 13.53 2.99
N CYS A 21 -4.64 12.33 3.28
CA CYS A 21 -4.58 11.83 4.65
C CYS A 21 -3.76 12.79 5.54
N LYS A 22 -4.27 13.07 6.73
CA LYS A 22 -3.66 14.05 7.66
C LYS A 22 -2.25 13.69 8.10
N HIS A 23 -1.91 12.41 8.10
CA HIS A 23 -0.58 11.89 8.48
C HIS A 23 0.29 11.53 7.27
N CYS A 24 -0.08 11.98 6.06
CA CYS A 24 0.62 11.58 4.85
C CYS A 24 1.89 12.41 4.64
N TYR A 25 3.05 11.77 4.78
CA TYR A 25 4.35 12.42 4.58
C TYR A 25 4.61 12.86 3.13
N ILE A 26 3.89 12.31 2.14
CA ILE A 26 4.02 12.72 0.74
C ILE A 26 3.47 14.13 0.53
N TYR A 27 2.43 14.49 1.27
CA TYR A 27 1.73 15.78 1.14
C TYR A 27 2.04 16.77 2.28
N GLU A 28 3.14 16.55 3.00
CA GLU A 28 3.60 17.51 3.99
C GLU A 28 4.03 18.82 3.32
N GLY A 29 3.43 19.95 3.77
CA GLY A 29 3.67 21.28 3.23
C GLY A 29 2.70 21.68 2.12
N LYS A 30 2.19 22.91 2.23
CA LYS A 30 1.12 23.47 1.38
C LYS A 30 1.49 23.65 -0.10
N ASP A 31 2.76 23.50 -0.46
CA ASP A 31 3.29 23.83 -1.80
C ASP A 31 3.86 22.62 -2.57
N LYS A 32 3.62 21.38 -2.13
CA LYS A 32 4.10 20.24 -2.90
C LYS A 32 3.35 20.12 -4.22
N LYS A 33 4.05 20.37 -5.31
CA LYS A 33 3.59 20.04 -6.66
C LYS A 33 3.53 18.52 -6.78
N CYS A 34 2.31 17.98 -6.71
CA CYS A 34 2.06 16.59 -7.10
C CYS A 34 2.41 16.40 -8.57
N GLY A 35 3.02 15.29 -8.92
CA GLY A 35 3.12 14.87 -10.32
C GLY A 35 4.53 14.77 -10.88
N LEU A 36 5.55 14.62 -10.04
CA LEU A 36 6.84 14.12 -10.52
C LEU A 36 6.71 12.60 -10.71
N GLU A 37 6.58 12.20 -11.94
CA GLU A 37 6.53 10.79 -12.33
C GLU A 37 7.70 10.50 -13.27
N LEU A 38 8.30 9.34 -13.08
CA LEU A 38 9.30 8.84 -14.01
C LEU A 38 8.60 8.31 -15.27
N ASP A 39 9.22 8.50 -16.42
CA ASP A 39 8.76 7.86 -17.64
C ASP A 39 8.99 6.34 -17.60
N LEU A 40 8.32 5.63 -18.49
CA LEU A 40 8.35 4.17 -18.53
C LEU A 40 9.76 3.61 -18.83
N ASP A 41 10.57 4.31 -19.62
CA ASP A 41 11.91 3.86 -19.97
C ASP A 41 12.86 4.00 -18.79
N THR A 42 12.72 5.05 -18.01
CA THR A 42 13.42 5.21 -16.72
C THR A 42 13.01 4.11 -15.74
N LEU A 43 11.70 3.79 -15.62
CA LEU A 43 11.24 2.69 -14.78
C LEU A 43 11.83 1.35 -15.21
N LYS A 44 11.92 1.09 -16.52
CA LYS A 44 12.56 -0.12 -17.05
C LYS A 44 14.04 -0.19 -16.69
N ALA A 45 14.77 0.92 -16.84
CA ALA A 45 16.19 0.96 -16.51
C ALA A 45 16.45 0.67 -15.02
N ILE A 46 15.66 1.25 -14.13
CA ILE A 46 15.72 0.98 -12.68
C ILE A 46 15.37 -0.49 -12.38
N LEU A 47 14.34 -1.02 -13.01
CA LEU A 47 13.96 -2.44 -12.87
C LEU A 47 15.11 -3.36 -13.29
N GLU A 48 15.77 -3.11 -14.42
CA GLU A 48 16.93 -3.91 -14.89
C GLU A 48 18.09 -3.88 -13.88
N ASP A 49 18.37 -2.71 -13.27
CA ASP A 49 19.39 -2.59 -12.23
C ASP A 49 19.02 -3.38 -10.98
N PHE A 50 17.76 -3.33 -10.58
CA PHE A 50 17.24 -4.13 -9.48
C PHE A 50 17.38 -5.63 -9.75
N LEU A 51 16.99 -6.10 -10.93
CA LEU A 51 17.10 -7.51 -11.32
C LEU A 51 18.56 -7.98 -11.34
N ARG A 52 19.48 -7.19 -11.91
CA ARG A 52 20.91 -7.50 -11.86
C ARG A 52 21.45 -7.60 -10.43
N THR A 53 20.92 -6.77 -9.52
CA THR A 53 21.28 -6.83 -8.09
C THR A 53 20.78 -8.10 -7.45
N CYS A 54 19.53 -8.49 -7.71
CA CYS A 54 18.95 -9.75 -7.23
C CYS A 54 19.76 -10.96 -7.68
N ASP A 55 20.15 -10.99 -8.97
CA ASP A 55 20.97 -12.08 -9.52
C ASP A 55 22.33 -12.17 -8.84
N LYS A 56 23.03 -11.05 -8.62
CA LYS A 56 24.31 -11.02 -7.90
C LYS A 56 24.19 -11.49 -6.46
N LEU A 57 23.05 -11.24 -5.81
CA LEU A 57 22.78 -11.66 -4.45
C LEU A 57 22.18 -13.07 -4.35
N GLU A 58 21.93 -13.71 -5.49
CA GLU A 58 21.23 -15.01 -5.58
C GLU A 58 19.87 -14.98 -4.86
N ARG A 59 19.09 -13.89 -5.06
CA ARG A 59 17.76 -13.66 -4.46
C ARG A 59 16.69 -13.56 -5.52
N ASP A 60 15.47 -13.93 -5.14
CA ASP A 60 14.31 -13.73 -6.00
C ASP A 60 13.80 -12.28 -5.88
N PRO A 61 13.58 -11.58 -7.02
CA PRO A 61 13.09 -10.21 -6.98
C PRO A 61 11.62 -10.16 -6.51
N PHE A 62 11.33 -9.18 -5.67
CA PHE A 62 9.96 -8.85 -5.28
C PHE A 62 9.79 -7.32 -5.20
N LEU A 63 8.80 -6.78 -5.90
CA LEU A 63 8.49 -5.35 -5.85
C LEU A 63 7.30 -5.07 -4.95
N VAL A 64 7.42 -4.03 -4.14
CA VAL A 64 6.32 -3.41 -3.41
C VAL A 64 6.08 -2.05 -4.04
N ILE A 65 5.08 -1.96 -4.92
CA ILE A 65 4.79 -0.75 -5.67
C ILE A 65 3.82 0.11 -4.86
N THR A 66 4.18 1.36 -4.67
CA THR A 66 3.45 2.33 -3.87
C THR A 66 3.65 3.74 -4.42
N GLY A 67 3.31 4.75 -3.66
CA GLY A 67 3.43 6.16 -4.00
C GLY A 67 2.36 6.95 -3.27
N GLY A 68 1.68 7.84 -3.98
CA GLY A 68 0.36 8.31 -3.58
C GLY A 68 -0.64 7.16 -3.70
N ASP A 69 -1.20 6.97 -4.88
CA ASP A 69 -1.89 5.73 -5.26
C ASP A 69 -1.32 5.22 -6.58
N PRO A 70 -0.68 4.05 -6.61
CA PRO A 70 -0.04 3.54 -7.83
C PRO A 70 -1.01 3.30 -8.97
N LEU A 71 -2.31 3.06 -8.71
CA LEU A 71 -3.32 2.91 -9.76
C LEU A 71 -3.63 4.21 -10.50
N LEU A 72 -3.21 5.36 -9.96
CA LEU A 72 -3.30 6.67 -10.62
C LEU A 72 -2.08 7.02 -11.49
N TYR A 73 -1.03 6.20 -11.47
CA TYR A 73 0.07 6.36 -12.41
C TYR A 73 -0.40 6.03 -13.82
N GLU A 74 -0.27 6.97 -14.75
CA GLU A 74 -0.84 6.85 -16.10
C GLU A 74 -0.37 5.60 -16.86
N ARG A 75 0.87 5.19 -16.65
CA ARG A 75 1.49 4.04 -17.31
C ARG A 75 1.59 2.79 -16.43
N ILE A 76 0.76 2.72 -15.36
CA ILE A 76 0.83 1.58 -14.42
C ILE A 76 0.64 0.24 -15.13
N TRP A 77 -0.35 0.13 -15.99
CA TRP A 77 -0.66 -1.13 -16.65
C TRP A 77 0.44 -1.59 -17.58
N ASP A 78 1.09 -0.66 -18.30
CA ASP A 78 2.24 -0.99 -19.15
C ASP A 78 3.42 -1.47 -18.31
N PHE A 79 3.64 -0.84 -17.15
CA PHE A 79 4.70 -1.27 -16.24
C PHE A 79 4.44 -2.66 -15.64
N LEU A 80 3.19 -2.94 -15.26
CA LEU A 80 2.83 -4.27 -14.73
C LEU A 80 2.92 -5.37 -15.80
N GLU A 81 2.64 -5.09 -17.07
CA GLU A 81 2.88 -6.03 -18.18
C GLU A 81 4.38 -6.37 -18.31
N ILE A 82 5.26 -5.37 -18.18
CA ILE A 82 6.71 -5.60 -18.18
C ILE A 82 7.13 -6.51 -17.01
N LEU A 83 6.57 -6.31 -15.82
CA LEU A 83 6.85 -7.19 -14.68
C LEU A 83 6.42 -8.63 -14.96
N LYS A 84 5.25 -8.81 -15.56
CA LYS A 84 4.76 -10.14 -15.97
C LYS A 84 5.68 -10.80 -16.99
N GLU A 85 6.10 -10.08 -18.04
CA GLU A 85 7.05 -10.59 -19.05
C GLU A 85 8.37 -11.04 -18.42
N LYS A 86 8.86 -10.29 -17.43
CA LYS A 86 10.07 -10.60 -16.67
C LYS A 86 9.85 -11.61 -15.53
N LYS A 87 8.62 -12.08 -15.34
CA LYS A 87 8.21 -13.01 -14.26
C LYS A 87 8.52 -12.48 -12.85
N VAL A 88 8.40 -11.18 -12.67
CA VAL A 88 8.56 -10.52 -11.36
C VAL A 88 7.23 -10.41 -10.67
N HIS A 89 7.09 -11.05 -9.53
CA HIS A 89 5.92 -10.87 -8.68
C HIS A 89 5.99 -9.56 -7.90
N PHE A 90 4.83 -8.99 -7.62
CA PHE A 90 4.75 -7.72 -6.92
C PHE A 90 3.56 -7.67 -5.93
N GLY A 91 3.63 -6.74 -5.01
CA GLY A 91 2.52 -6.26 -4.19
C GLY A 91 2.24 -4.80 -4.49
N LEU A 92 1.01 -4.37 -4.27
CA LEU A 92 0.58 -2.99 -4.35
C LEU A 92 0.17 -2.46 -2.98
N LEU A 93 0.53 -1.20 -2.69
CA LEU A 93 0.00 -0.42 -1.59
C LEU A 93 -0.80 0.73 -2.19
N GLY A 94 -2.11 0.68 -2.08
CA GLY A 94 -3.00 1.63 -2.75
C GLY A 94 -4.27 1.93 -1.97
N ASN A 95 -5.11 2.76 -2.58
CA ASN A 95 -6.40 3.17 -2.06
C ASN A 95 -7.54 2.25 -2.55
N PRO A 96 -8.70 2.24 -1.89
CA PRO A 96 -9.82 1.40 -2.30
C PRO A 96 -10.56 1.93 -3.55
N PHE A 97 -10.43 3.23 -3.88
CA PHE A 97 -11.33 3.92 -4.82
C PHE A 97 -11.17 3.54 -6.29
N HIS A 98 -10.05 2.90 -6.65
CA HIS A 98 -9.74 2.50 -8.03
C HIS A 98 -9.79 0.98 -8.19
N LEU A 99 -10.47 0.29 -7.27
CA LEU A 99 -10.66 -1.15 -7.28
C LEU A 99 -12.07 -1.52 -7.68
N ASP A 100 -12.17 -2.56 -8.48
CA ASP A 100 -13.36 -3.36 -8.77
C ASP A 100 -12.94 -4.79 -9.10
N TYR A 101 -13.90 -5.67 -9.40
CA TYR A 101 -13.62 -7.06 -9.75
C TYR A 101 -12.71 -7.21 -10.98
N ASP A 102 -12.88 -6.35 -11.99
CA ASP A 102 -12.09 -6.43 -13.23
C ASP A 102 -10.65 -5.98 -12.99
N VAL A 103 -10.45 -4.91 -12.21
CA VAL A 103 -9.12 -4.43 -11.79
C VAL A 103 -8.40 -5.50 -10.98
N VAL A 104 -9.05 -6.11 -9.98
CA VAL A 104 -8.44 -7.18 -9.17
C VAL A 104 -8.07 -8.38 -10.02
N LYS A 105 -8.96 -8.81 -10.90
CA LYS A 105 -8.68 -9.91 -11.85
C LYS A 105 -7.53 -9.60 -12.80
N ARG A 106 -7.43 -8.35 -13.27
CA ARG A 106 -6.31 -7.89 -14.11
C ARG A 106 -5.00 -7.91 -13.32
N LEU A 107 -4.99 -7.41 -12.09
CA LEU A 107 -3.83 -7.43 -11.21
C LEU A 107 -3.35 -8.87 -10.94
N GLU A 108 -4.27 -9.79 -10.65
CA GLU A 108 -3.94 -11.21 -10.46
C GLU A 108 -3.27 -11.82 -11.70
N ASN A 109 -3.84 -11.56 -12.88
CA ASN A 109 -3.30 -12.03 -14.15
C ASN A 109 -1.92 -11.46 -14.48
N LEU A 110 -1.58 -10.29 -13.93
CA LEU A 110 -0.29 -9.62 -14.10
C LEU A 110 0.76 -10.05 -13.08
N GLY A 111 0.39 -10.89 -12.09
CA GLY A 111 1.34 -11.43 -11.12
C GLY A 111 1.36 -10.69 -9.79
N CYS A 112 0.34 -9.89 -9.49
CA CYS A 112 0.12 -9.33 -8.17
C CYS A 112 -0.17 -10.45 -7.17
N ILE A 113 0.57 -10.48 -6.05
CA ILE A 113 0.35 -11.50 -5.01
C ILE A 113 -0.11 -10.93 -3.68
N ASN A 114 -0.03 -9.61 -3.52
CA ASN A 114 -0.47 -8.91 -2.30
C ASN A 114 -1.02 -7.53 -2.64
N PHE A 115 -2.14 -7.16 -2.04
CA PHE A 115 -2.68 -5.80 -2.10
C PHE A 115 -2.92 -5.28 -0.68
N GLN A 116 -2.26 -4.18 -0.35
CA GLN A 116 -2.37 -3.55 0.96
C GLN A 116 -3.20 -2.27 0.86
N MET A 117 -4.20 -2.18 1.71
CA MET A 117 -4.95 -0.96 1.99
C MET A 117 -4.73 -0.54 3.44
N SER A 118 -5.23 0.61 3.80
CA SER A 118 -5.12 1.12 5.15
C SER A 118 -6.48 1.25 5.81
N LEU A 119 -6.50 1.02 7.13
CA LEU A 119 -7.68 1.24 7.97
C LEU A 119 -7.19 1.80 9.33
N ASP A 120 -7.34 3.11 9.55
CA ASP A 120 -6.71 3.82 10.67
C ASP A 120 -7.68 4.12 11.82
N GLY A 121 -8.67 3.30 12.04
CA GLY A 121 -9.65 3.44 13.12
C GLY A 121 -11.03 2.99 12.67
N LEU A 122 -12.00 3.14 13.54
CA LEU A 122 -13.40 2.96 13.20
C LEU A 122 -13.85 4.06 12.22
N ARG A 123 -15.06 3.94 11.71
CA ARG A 123 -15.59 4.80 10.63
C ARG A 123 -15.27 6.28 10.79
N GLU A 124 -15.64 6.87 11.93
CA GLU A 124 -15.47 8.31 12.16
C GLU A 124 -14.00 8.71 12.21
N THR A 125 -13.19 7.95 12.93
CA THR A 125 -11.76 8.19 13.08
C THR A 125 -11.02 7.98 11.76
N HIS A 126 -11.32 6.89 11.05
CA HIS A 126 -10.69 6.62 9.76
C HIS A 126 -11.02 7.69 8.72
N ASP A 127 -12.30 8.05 8.59
CA ASP A 127 -12.74 9.06 7.63
C ASP A 127 -12.20 10.46 7.97
N TYR A 128 -12.06 10.77 9.26
CA TYR A 128 -11.40 12.00 9.71
C TYR A 128 -9.92 12.05 9.33
N ILE A 129 -9.21 10.95 9.47
CA ILE A 129 -7.78 10.87 9.15
C ILE A 129 -7.54 10.89 7.64
N ARG A 130 -8.36 10.16 6.87
CA ARG A 130 -8.13 9.93 5.44
C ARG A 130 -9.04 10.74 4.52
N LYS A 131 -10.29 10.35 4.41
CA LYS A 131 -11.28 10.97 3.52
C LYS A 131 -12.67 10.47 3.90
N PRO A 132 -13.69 11.33 3.93
CA PRO A 132 -15.07 10.89 4.17
C PRO A 132 -15.48 9.75 3.23
N GLY A 133 -16.06 8.68 3.78
CA GLY A 133 -16.49 7.48 3.07
C GLY A 133 -15.38 6.47 2.75
N SER A 134 -14.12 6.74 3.15
CA SER A 134 -13.02 5.82 2.86
C SER A 134 -13.06 4.54 3.71
N PHE A 135 -13.68 4.58 4.89
CA PHE A 135 -13.89 3.39 5.71
C PHE A 135 -14.73 2.35 4.97
N ASP A 136 -15.93 2.75 4.51
CA ASP A 136 -16.82 1.85 3.77
C ASP A 136 -16.19 1.41 2.45
N ALA A 137 -15.56 2.34 1.72
CA ALA A 137 -14.89 2.01 0.49
C ALA A 137 -13.78 0.95 0.68
N THR A 138 -13.06 0.99 1.82
CA THR A 138 -12.03 -0.01 2.13
C THR A 138 -12.66 -1.39 2.40
N LEU A 139 -13.74 -1.45 3.18
CA LEU A 139 -14.43 -2.71 3.47
C LEU A 139 -15.10 -3.29 2.23
N ASP A 140 -15.70 -2.44 1.37
CA ASP A 140 -16.28 -2.87 0.11
C ASP A 140 -15.21 -3.38 -0.87
N ALA A 141 -14.06 -2.72 -0.93
CA ALA A 141 -12.96 -3.14 -1.79
C ALA A 141 -12.41 -4.53 -1.41
N LEU A 142 -12.43 -4.92 -0.12
CA LEU A 142 -12.03 -6.26 0.31
C LEU A 142 -12.87 -7.36 -0.36
N LYS A 143 -14.15 -7.10 -0.66
CA LYS A 143 -15.05 -8.04 -1.34
C LYS A 143 -14.59 -8.37 -2.76
N TYR A 144 -13.94 -7.43 -3.45
CA TYR A 144 -13.43 -7.66 -4.82
C TYR A 144 -12.32 -8.70 -4.88
N PHE A 145 -11.65 -8.96 -3.74
CA PHE A 145 -10.59 -9.97 -3.64
C PHE A 145 -11.12 -11.37 -3.30
N GLU A 146 -12.43 -11.53 -3.04
CA GLU A 146 -13.01 -12.84 -2.75
C GLU A 146 -12.84 -13.78 -3.95
N GLY A 147 -12.22 -14.94 -3.69
CA GLY A 147 -11.90 -15.92 -4.74
C GLY A 147 -10.63 -15.63 -5.54
N SER A 148 -9.99 -14.47 -5.35
CA SER A 148 -8.68 -14.16 -5.93
C SER A 148 -7.54 -14.84 -5.15
N LYS A 149 -6.41 -15.04 -5.83
CA LYS A 149 -5.16 -15.51 -5.19
C LYS A 149 -4.36 -14.36 -4.55
N ILE A 150 -4.76 -13.11 -4.78
CA ILE A 150 -4.12 -11.94 -4.17
C ILE A 150 -4.45 -11.93 -2.67
N LYS A 151 -3.41 -11.93 -1.84
CA LYS A 151 -3.57 -11.76 -0.40
C LYS A 151 -3.85 -10.30 -0.08
N THR A 152 -4.89 -10.05 0.71
CA THR A 152 -5.19 -8.72 1.21
C THR A 152 -4.38 -8.42 2.49
N ALA A 153 -3.94 -7.19 2.63
CA ALA A 153 -3.33 -6.70 3.84
C ALA A 153 -4.00 -5.38 4.27
N ILE A 154 -4.22 -5.23 5.55
CA ILE A 154 -4.62 -3.96 6.15
C ILE A 154 -3.48 -3.47 7.02
N MET A 155 -3.12 -2.19 6.87
CA MET A 155 -2.14 -1.50 7.69
C MET A 155 -2.81 -0.36 8.44
N THR A 156 -2.57 -0.27 9.75
CA THR A 156 -3.02 0.82 10.60
C THR A 156 -1.83 1.64 11.07
N THR A 157 -1.86 2.94 10.84
CA THR A 157 -0.89 3.87 11.44
C THR A 157 -1.41 4.26 12.84
N VAL A 158 -0.76 3.72 13.87
CA VAL A 158 -1.20 3.87 15.27
C VAL A 158 -0.73 5.20 15.86
N SER A 159 -1.69 5.97 16.36
CA SER A 159 -1.52 7.23 17.08
C SER A 159 -2.44 7.26 18.29
N LYS A 160 -2.34 8.28 19.13
CA LYS A 160 -3.30 8.47 20.24
C LYS A 160 -4.74 8.65 19.78
N THR A 161 -4.94 9.05 18.52
CA THR A 161 -6.29 9.23 17.97
C THR A 161 -7.05 7.92 17.82
N ASN A 162 -6.35 6.80 17.57
CA ASN A 162 -6.98 5.53 17.19
C ASN A 162 -6.56 4.31 18.03
N ILE A 163 -5.60 4.44 18.93
CA ILE A 163 -5.07 3.28 19.68
C ILE A 163 -6.17 2.55 20.47
N ALA A 164 -7.14 3.26 21.00
CA ALA A 164 -8.24 2.67 21.77
C ALA A 164 -9.21 1.86 20.89
N GLU A 165 -9.22 2.09 19.58
CA GLU A 165 -10.11 1.43 18.61
C GLU A 165 -9.47 0.14 18.00
N ILE A 166 -8.19 -0.12 18.30
CA ILE A 166 -7.47 -1.26 17.73
C ILE A 166 -8.15 -2.61 18.00
N PRO A 167 -8.66 -2.91 19.21
CA PRO A 167 -9.35 -4.18 19.44
C PRO A 167 -10.55 -4.40 18.51
N GLU A 168 -11.38 -3.39 18.30
CA GLU A 168 -12.54 -3.46 17.41
C GLU A 168 -12.11 -3.57 15.93
N LEU A 169 -11.00 -2.92 15.54
CA LEU A 169 -10.42 -3.09 14.21
C LEU A 169 -9.95 -4.53 13.96
N VAL A 170 -9.40 -5.20 14.96
CA VAL A 170 -9.03 -6.62 14.85
C VAL A 170 -10.26 -7.46 14.52
N ASP A 171 -11.38 -7.23 15.19
CA ASP A 171 -12.63 -7.96 14.91
C ASP A 171 -13.11 -7.72 13.48
N ILE A 172 -13.10 -6.46 13.02
CA ILE A 172 -13.47 -6.09 11.65
C ILE A 172 -12.58 -6.79 10.62
N VAL A 173 -11.26 -6.78 10.78
CA VAL A 173 -10.36 -7.42 9.78
C VAL A 173 -10.47 -8.93 9.78
N VAL A 174 -10.80 -9.55 10.93
CA VAL A 174 -11.08 -10.99 11.03
C VAL A 174 -12.39 -11.33 10.31
N GLU A 175 -13.44 -10.55 10.52
CA GLU A 175 -14.74 -10.73 9.85
C GLU A 175 -14.59 -10.65 8.32
N HIS A 176 -13.80 -9.72 7.83
CA HIS A 176 -13.54 -9.53 6.40
C HIS A 176 -12.42 -10.44 5.85
N LYS A 177 -11.95 -11.43 6.63
CA LYS A 177 -10.97 -12.44 6.22
C LYS A 177 -9.70 -11.87 5.62
N VAL A 178 -9.25 -10.73 6.14
CA VAL A 178 -8.00 -10.10 5.73
C VAL A 178 -6.82 -11.04 6.00
N SER A 179 -5.95 -11.23 5.00
CA SER A 179 -4.84 -12.20 5.12
C SER A 179 -3.74 -11.73 6.07
N ASN A 180 -3.49 -10.42 6.14
CA ASN A 180 -2.46 -9.84 7.00
C ASN A 180 -2.98 -8.54 7.61
N PHE A 181 -2.81 -8.39 8.92
CA PHE A 181 -3.07 -7.14 9.62
C PHE A 181 -1.78 -6.65 10.27
N GLY A 182 -1.40 -5.42 10.01
CA GLY A 182 -0.15 -4.85 10.50
C GLY A 182 -0.32 -3.45 11.06
N PHE A 183 0.64 -3.06 11.89
CA PHE A 183 0.67 -1.76 12.53
C PHE A 183 1.94 -1.01 12.16
N ALA A 184 1.79 0.25 11.82
CA ALA A 184 2.87 1.20 11.68
C ALA A 184 2.77 2.22 12.82
N ARG A 185 3.91 2.60 13.38
CA ARG A 185 3.97 3.70 14.34
C ARG A 185 3.78 5.02 13.59
N TYR A 186 2.95 5.89 14.13
CA TYR A 186 2.86 7.26 13.62
C TYR A 186 4.20 7.97 13.73
N CYS A 187 4.66 8.55 12.63
CA CYS A 187 5.83 9.42 12.59
C CYS A 187 5.33 10.87 12.50
N PRO A 188 5.31 11.61 13.60
CA PRO A 188 4.72 12.94 13.65
C PRO A 188 5.61 13.98 13.00
N ASN A 189 4.98 15.04 12.52
CA ASN A 189 5.63 16.33 12.33
C ASN A 189 5.91 17.01 13.68
N PRO A 190 6.81 17.99 13.75
CA PRO A 190 7.07 18.72 14.99
C PRO A 190 5.82 19.29 15.69
N GLU A 191 4.78 19.60 14.92
CA GLU A 191 3.52 20.16 15.40
C GLU A 191 2.55 19.11 16.00
N ASP A 192 2.78 17.80 15.74
CA ASP A 192 1.87 16.70 16.06
C ASP A 192 2.48 15.70 17.06
N PHE A 193 3.51 16.09 17.80
CA PHE A 193 4.19 15.20 18.77
C PHE A 193 3.26 14.69 19.88
N ASP A 194 2.20 15.43 20.19
CA ASP A 194 1.17 15.05 21.14
C ASP A 194 0.35 13.82 20.71
N LEU A 195 0.34 13.50 19.41
CA LEU A 195 -0.32 12.31 18.87
C LEU A 195 0.54 11.02 18.98
N LEU A 196 1.79 11.14 19.41
CA LEU A 196 2.65 9.97 19.63
C LEU A 196 2.13 9.13 20.80
N VAL A 197 2.03 7.85 20.55
CA VAL A 197 1.79 6.84 21.57
C VAL A 197 3.11 6.51 22.27
N SER A 198 3.14 6.58 23.60
CA SER A 198 4.33 6.22 24.37
C SER A 198 4.56 4.70 24.36
N PRO A 199 5.78 4.23 24.68
CA PRO A 199 6.06 2.80 24.79
C PRO A 199 5.19 2.09 25.84
N GLU A 200 4.76 2.80 26.90
CA GLU A 200 3.89 2.30 27.94
C GLU A 200 2.45 2.10 27.45
N GLU A 201 1.95 3.02 26.61
CA GLU A 201 0.61 2.95 26.01
C GLU A 201 0.49 1.85 24.94
N TYR A 202 1.62 1.36 24.40
CA TYR A 202 1.64 0.23 23.47
C TYR A 202 1.58 -1.15 24.16
N ARG A 203 1.59 -1.21 25.49
CA ARG A 203 1.54 -2.46 26.29
C ARG A 203 0.15 -2.81 26.74
#